data_8063aaa39bf95b91e2034c39ac11effb
#
_entry.id   8063aaa39bf95b91e2034c39ac11effb
#
_cell.length_a   1.000
_cell.length_b   1.000
_cell.length_c   1.000
_cell.angle_alpha   90.00
_cell.angle_beta   90.00
_cell.angle_gamma   90.00
#
_symmetry.space_group_name_H-M   'P 1'
#
loop_
_entity.id
_entity.type
_entity.pdbx_description
1 polymer ?
#
loop_
_entity_poly.entity_id
_entity_poly.type
_entity_poly.pdbx_seq_one_letter_code
_entity_poly.pdbx_strand_id
1 'polypeptide(L)'
;MKPTLNRPIVVTQSETVCAQVVAELDNPLLLNGEQPDFARCLQHVLASATVGCRLYLLGDEAFVWRIHAEARAAGLEDDEISMSCATPGLRQVYCAHCGLTQAAGPESSLNCIGCHVGLEVRTHFSRRLGAYLGVCINPDQPYAAFQP
;
A
#
# COMPACT_ATOMS: atom_id res chain seq x y z
N MET A 1 -29.20 -10.48 -11.20
CA MET A 1 -28.05 -10.28 -12.06
C MET A 1 -27.11 -9.28 -11.43
N LYS A 2 -25.95 -9.71 -10.97
CA LYS A 2 -24.97 -8.78 -10.40
C LYS A 2 -24.46 -7.88 -11.52
N PRO A 3 -24.43 -6.54 -11.32
CA PRO A 3 -23.83 -5.67 -12.32
C PRO A 3 -22.36 -6.01 -12.45
N THR A 4 -21.97 -6.39 -13.64
CA THR A 4 -20.56 -6.62 -13.96
C THR A 4 -19.87 -5.28 -14.03
N LEU A 5 -18.93 -5.05 -13.12
CA LEU A 5 -18.15 -3.83 -13.11
C LEU A 5 -17.09 -3.97 -14.22
N ASN A 6 -17.43 -3.49 -15.39
CA ASN A 6 -16.52 -3.52 -16.55
C ASN A 6 -15.89 -2.14 -16.79
N ARG A 7 -15.84 -1.31 -15.74
CA ARG A 7 -15.23 0.03 -15.76
C ARG A 7 -13.85 -0.03 -15.11
N PRO A 8 -12.89 0.76 -15.60
CA PRO A 8 -11.64 0.92 -14.86
C PRO A 8 -11.92 1.55 -13.50
N ILE A 9 -11.25 1.04 -12.46
CA ILE A 9 -11.38 1.51 -11.09
C ILE A 9 -10.10 2.27 -10.74
N VAL A 10 -10.24 3.54 -10.33
CA VAL A 10 -9.11 4.36 -9.88
C VAL A 10 -9.23 4.57 -8.38
N VAL A 11 -8.26 4.09 -7.63
CA VAL A 11 -8.16 4.30 -6.18
C VAL A 11 -7.02 5.28 -5.95
N THR A 12 -7.35 6.47 -5.47
CA THR A 12 -6.37 7.53 -5.22
C THR A 12 -6.28 7.84 -3.74
N GLN A 13 -5.07 8.16 -3.28
CA GLN A 13 -4.85 8.61 -1.91
C GLN A 13 -5.45 9.99 -1.68
N SER A 14 -5.38 10.88 -2.69
CA SER A 14 -5.94 12.24 -2.62
C SER A 14 -6.37 12.68 -4.01
N GLU A 15 -7.25 13.69 -4.07
CA GLU A 15 -7.78 14.22 -5.34
C GLU A 15 -6.70 14.79 -6.25
N THR A 16 -5.61 15.30 -5.66
CA THR A 16 -4.55 15.97 -6.43
C THR A 16 -3.72 15.02 -7.30
N VAL A 17 -3.79 13.71 -7.05
CA VAL A 17 -2.91 12.72 -7.68
C VAL A 17 -3.52 12.12 -8.96
N CYS A 18 -4.82 12.29 -9.19
CA CYS A 18 -5.54 11.46 -10.17
C CYS A 18 -5.87 12.14 -11.51
N ALA A 19 -5.64 13.45 -11.67
CA ALA A 19 -6.18 14.19 -12.80
C ALA A 19 -5.73 13.67 -14.17
N GLN A 20 -4.44 13.30 -14.32
CA GLN A 20 -3.91 12.83 -15.59
C GLN A 20 -4.39 11.42 -15.95
N VAL A 21 -4.41 10.53 -14.95
CA VAL A 21 -4.82 9.15 -15.17
C VAL A 21 -6.30 9.07 -15.52
N VAL A 22 -7.13 9.86 -14.82
CA VAL A 22 -8.58 9.91 -15.07
C VAL A 22 -8.89 10.40 -16.49
N ALA A 23 -8.11 11.37 -16.97
CA ALA A 23 -8.31 11.93 -18.32
C ALA A 23 -8.06 10.91 -19.43
N GLU A 24 -7.21 9.91 -19.19
CA GLU A 24 -6.86 8.88 -20.15
C GLU A 24 -7.81 7.68 -20.15
N LEU A 25 -8.66 7.56 -19.11
CA LEU A 25 -9.54 6.41 -18.93
C LEU A 25 -10.98 6.77 -19.34
N ASP A 26 -11.67 5.76 -19.87
CA ASP A 26 -13.07 5.90 -20.28
C ASP A 26 -13.99 5.58 -19.09
N ASN A 27 -14.65 6.62 -18.57
CA ASN A 27 -15.66 6.52 -17.51
C ASN A 27 -15.17 5.74 -16.28
N PRO A 28 -14.03 6.13 -15.66
CA PRO A 28 -13.49 5.38 -14.52
C PRO A 28 -14.36 5.56 -13.27
N LEU A 29 -14.38 4.52 -12.43
CA LEU A 29 -14.95 4.60 -11.09
C LEU A 29 -13.87 5.12 -10.16
N LEU A 30 -14.13 6.25 -9.46
CA LEU A 30 -13.16 6.91 -8.61
C LEU A 30 -13.43 6.61 -7.13
N LEU A 31 -12.39 6.16 -6.42
CA LEU A 31 -12.41 6.01 -4.98
C LEU A 31 -11.30 6.88 -4.38
N ASN A 32 -11.65 7.76 -3.45
CA ASN A 32 -10.72 8.68 -2.81
C ASN A 32 -10.47 8.22 -1.37
N GLY A 33 -9.19 7.96 -1.04
CA GLY A 33 -8.78 7.49 0.29
C GLY A 33 -9.04 8.47 1.42
N GLU A 34 -9.29 9.75 1.12
CA GLU A 34 -9.61 10.78 2.11
C GLU A 34 -11.08 10.77 2.54
N GLN A 35 -11.95 10.07 1.81
CA GLN A 35 -13.37 10.01 2.15
C GLN A 35 -13.61 9.09 3.34
N PRO A 36 -14.53 9.45 4.27
CA PRO A 36 -14.73 8.68 5.49
C PRO A 36 -15.29 7.27 5.26
N ASP A 37 -15.97 7.03 4.14
CA ASP A 37 -16.54 5.72 3.78
C ASP A 37 -15.64 4.93 2.82
N PHE A 38 -14.41 5.37 2.61
CA PHE A 38 -13.51 4.78 1.62
C PHE A 38 -13.32 3.27 1.81
N ALA A 39 -13.04 2.82 3.04
CA ALA A 39 -12.79 1.41 3.32
C ALA A 39 -13.98 0.52 2.94
N ARG A 40 -15.18 0.96 3.27
CA ARG A 40 -16.41 0.24 2.93
C ARG A 40 -16.67 0.22 1.42
N CYS A 41 -16.49 1.37 0.76
CA CYS A 41 -16.64 1.46 -0.69
C CYS A 41 -15.64 0.59 -1.41
N LEU A 42 -14.38 0.57 -0.96
CA LEU A 42 -13.33 -0.26 -1.54
C LEU A 42 -13.69 -1.76 -1.43
N GLN A 43 -14.12 -2.20 -0.25
CA GLN A 43 -14.52 -3.60 -0.05
C GLN A 43 -15.69 -3.99 -0.97
N HIS A 44 -16.66 -3.12 -1.10
CA HIS A 44 -17.83 -3.34 -1.96
C HIS A 44 -17.43 -3.46 -3.43
N VAL A 45 -16.57 -2.54 -3.90
CA VAL A 45 -16.11 -2.52 -5.28
C VAL A 45 -15.26 -3.76 -5.58
N LEU A 46 -14.35 -4.13 -4.69
CA LEU A 46 -13.51 -5.33 -4.88
C LEU A 46 -14.33 -6.61 -4.90
N ALA A 47 -15.38 -6.69 -4.06
CA ALA A 47 -16.28 -7.84 -4.05
C ALA A 47 -17.09 -7.95 -5.34
N SER A 48 -17.32 -6.85 -6.04
CA SER A 48 -18.08 -6.79 -7.30
C SER A 48 -17.21 -6.89 -8.54
N ALA A 49 -15.87 -6.86 -8.39
CA ALA A 49 -14.95 -6.89 -9.51
C ALA A 49 -14.97 -8.27 -10.20
N THR A 50 -14.97 -8.23 -11.53
CA THR A 50 -14.95 -9.43 -12.36
C THR A 50 -13.61 -9.60 -13.05
N VAL A 51 -13.35 -10.77 -13.61
CA VAL A 51 -12.15 -11.04 -14.41
C VAL A 51 -12.09 -10.03 -15.56
N GLY A 52 -10.91 -9.42 -15.75
CA GLY A 52 -10.71 -8.36 -16.76
C GLY A 52 -10.90 -6.95 -16.22
N CYS A 53 -11.33 -6.81 -14.96
CA CYS A 53 -11.39 -5.51 -14.32
C CYS A 53 -9.96 -4.94 -14.16
N ARG A 54 -9.81 -3.64 -14.45
CA ARG A 54 -8.53 -2.95 -14.30
C ARG A 54 -8.59 -2.02 -13.09
N LEU A 55 -7.61 -2.18 -12.20
CA LEU A 55 -7.49 -1.38 -10.98
C LEU A 55 -6.23 -0.52 -11.07
N TYR A 56 -6.39 0.79 -10.90
CA TYR A 56 -5.29 1.76 -10.92
C TYR A 56 -5.15 2.34 -9.51
N LEU A 57 -3.96 2.18 -8.92
CA LEU A 57 -3.67 2.66 -7.57
C LEU A 57 -2.69 3.84 -7.64
N LEU A 58 -3.08 4.96 -7.03
CA LEU A 58 -2.31 6.21 -7.06
C LEU A 58 -2.11 6.71 -5.63
N GLY A 59 -0.86 6.95 -5.27
CA GLY A 59 -0.52 7.46 -3.95
C GLY A 59 0.93 7.15 -3.59
N ASP A 60 1.28 7.26 -2.30
CA ASP A 60 2.60 6.84 -1.86
C ASP A 60 2.70 5.31 -1.79
N GLU A 61 3.92 4.79 -1.61
CA GLU A 61 4.14 3.34 -1.59
C GLU A 61 3.33 2.64 -0.50
N ALA A 62 3.24 3.23 0.69
CA ALA A 62 2.50 2.64 1.79
C ALA A 62 1.02 2.47 1.43
N PHE A 63 0.43 3.49 0.82
CA PHE A 63 -0.97 3.46 0.40
C PHE A 63 -1.21 2.43 -0.70
N VAL A 64 -0.43 2.50 -1.81
CA VAL A 64 -0.68 1.64 -2.96
C VAL A 64 -0.45 0.17 -2.63
N TRP A 65 0.55 -0.17 -1.82
CA TRP A 65 0.80 -1.56 -1.46
C TRP A 65 -0.23 -2.10 -0.47
N ARG A 66 -0.77 -1.25 0.41
CA ARG A 66 -1.87 -1.65 1.28
C ARG A 66 -3.11 -2.01 0.46
N ILE A 67 -3.47 -1.17 -0.51
CA ILE A 67 -4.63 -1.43 -1.37
C ILE A 67 -4.37 -2.62 -2.28
N HIS A 68 -3.15 -2.77 -2.79
CA HIS A 68 -2.75 -3.94 -3.59
C HIS A 68 -2.99 -5.24 -2.81
N ALA A 69 -2.60 -5.29 -1.53
CA ALA A 69 -2.81 -6.47 -0.70
C ALA A 69 -4.29 -6.80 -0.55
N GLU A 70 -5.14 -5.79 -0.35
CA GLU A 70 -6.59 -5.99 -0.25
C GLU A 70 -7.17 -6.48 -1.57
N ALA A 71 -6.71 -5.94 -2.70
CA ALA A 71 -7.17 -6.36 -4.03
C ALA A 71 -6.78 -7.81 -4.32
N ARG A 72 -5.55 -8.19 -3.98
CA ARG A 72 -5.09 -9.57 -4.14
C ARG A 72 -5.89 -10.53 -3.26
N ALA A 73 -6.18 -10.14 -2.03
CA ALA A 73 -7.01 -10.93 -1.12
C ALA A 73 -8.43 -11.11 -1.65
N ALA A 74 -8.93 -10.13 -2.40
CA ALA A 74 -10.25 -10.19 -3.04
C ALA A 74 -10.26 -11.03 -4.33
N GLY A 75 -9.08 -11.47 -4.82
CA GLY A 75 -8.97 -12.34 -5.98
C GLY A 75 -8.44 -11.70 -7.26
N LEU A 76 -8.07 -10.41 -7.25
CA LEU A 76 -7.49 -9.78 -8.42
C LEU A 76 -6.07 -10.30 -8.65
N GLU A 77 -5.70 -10.43 -9.92
CA GLU A 77 -4.35 -10.83 -10.30
C GLU A 77 -3.42 -9.61 -10.43
N ASP A 78 -2.11 -9.83 -10.33
CA ASP A 78 -1.12 -8.75 -10.43
C ASP A 78 -1.22 -7.96 -11.73
N ASP A 79 -1.51 -8.64 -12.84
CA ASP A 79 -1.62 -7.99 -14.15
C ASP A 79 -2.89 -7.16 -14.30
N GLU A 80 -3.86 -7.31 -13.40
CA GLU A 80 -5.06 -6.49 -13.35
C GLU A 80 -4.87 -5.22 -12.52
N ILE A 81 -3.75 -5.10 -11.81
CA ILE A 81 -3.47 -3.99 -10.88
C ILE A 81 -2.28 -3.18 -11.39
N SER A 82 -2.52 -1.89 -11.63
CA SER A 82 -1.48 -0.93 -12.00
C SER A 82 -1.24 0.04 -10.85
N MET A 83 0.02 0.26 -10.50
CA MET A 83 0.38 1.14 -9.38
C MET A 83 1.26 2.29 -9.87
N SER A 84 0.95 3.50 -9.38
CA SER A 84 1.77 4.69 -9.60
C SER A 84 2.08 5.32 -8.25
N CYS A 85 3.35 5.30 -7.85
CA CYS A 85 3.77 5.78 -6.55
C CYS A 85 4.26 7.21 -6.64
N ALA A 86 3.70 8.07 -5.79
CA ALA A 86 4.16 9.46 -5.66
C ALA A 86 5.48 9.51 -4.89
N THR A 87 6.41 10.36 -5.35
CA THR A 87 7.70 10.58 -4.70
C THR A 87 7.86 12.07 -4.38
N PRO A 88 8.26 12.47 -3.16
CA PRO A 88 8.50 11.63 -1.99
C PRO A 88 7.19 11.17 -1.34
N GLY A 89 7.21 10.00 -0.74
CA GLY A 89 6.06 9.44 -0.05
C GLY A 89 6.48 8.45 1.01
N LEU A 90 5.49 7.94 1.72
CA LEU A 90 5.72 6.91 2.72
C LEU A 90 5.81 5.55 2.06
N ARG A 91 6.60 4.67 2.66
CA ARG A 91 6.71 3.25 2.28
C ARG A 91 6.35 2.40 3.48
N GLN A 92 6.05 1.13 3.25
CA GLN A 92 5.79 0.19 4.33
C GLN A 92 7.07 -0.54 4.72
N VAL A 93 7.31 -0.66 6.03
CA VAL A 93 8.43 -1.41 6.60
C VAL A 93 7.88 -2.46 7.54
N TYR A 94 8.28 -3.71 7.31
CA TYR A 94 7.92 -4.85 8.15
C TYR A 94 9.04 -5.11 9.16
N CYS A 95 8.69 -5.09 10.44
CA CYS A 95 9.64 -5.39 11.52
C CYS A 95 9.85 -6.89 11.63
N ALA A 96 11.06 -7.37 11.35
CA ALA A 96 11.39 -8.78 11.49
C ALA A 96 11.38 -9.26 12.93
N HIS A 97 11.46 -8.34 13.90
CA HIS A 97 11.48 -8.67 15.34
C HIS A 97 10.08 -8.95 15.89
N CYS A 98 9.10 -8.10 15.61
CA CYS A 98 7.76 -8.23 16.18
C CYS A 98 6.65 -8.50 15.14
N GLY A 99 6.95 -8.40 13.83
CA GLY A 99 5.96 -8.64 12.78
C GLY A 99 5.05 -7.47 12.46
N LEU A 100 5.29 -6.30 13.06
CA LEU A 100 4.48 -5.12 12.77
C LEU A 100 4.91 -4.49 11.44
N THR A 101 3.92 -4.12 10.59
CA THR A 101 4.15 -3.31 9.40
C THR A 101 3.76 -1.87 9.70
N GLN A 102 4.64 -0.92 9.42
CA GLN A 102 4.41 0.50 9.68
C GLN A 102 4.78 1.34 8.46
N ALA A 103 4.13 2.49 8.33
CA ALA A 103 4.50 3.48 7.33
C ALA A 103 5.75 4.23 7.82
N ALA A 104 6.69 4.48 6.91
CA ALA A 104 7.97 5.11 7.23
C ALA A 104 8.44 5.99 6.06
N GLY A 105 9.31 6.94 6.36
CA GLY A 105 9.96 7.78 5.38
C GLY A 105 11.06 7.05 4.62
N PRO A 106 11.90 7.80 3.88
CA PRO A 106 12.96 7.21 3.05
C PRO A 106 14.23 6.82 3.81
N GLU A 107 14.28 7.06 5.12
CA GLU A 107 15.47 6.79 5.93
C GLU A 107 15.84 5.31 5.92
N SER A 108 17.15 5.02 5.94
CA SER A 108 17.67 3.65 5.92
C SER A 108 17.54 2.93 7.28
N SER A 109 17.24 3.68 8.35
CA SER A 109 17.06 3.13 9.68
C SER A 109 15.91 3.84 10.40
N LEU A 110 15.23 3.11 11.27
CA LEU A 110 14.13 3.65 12.08
C LEU A 110 13.92 2.78 13.32
N ASN A 111 13.17 3.31 14.27
CA ASN A 111 12.74 2.55 15.43
C ASN A 111 11.33 2.01 15.22
N CYS A 112 11.13 0.72 15.50
CA CYS A 112 9.79 0.11 15.39
C CYS A 112 8.86 0.74 16.42
N ILE A 113 7.68 1.19 15.97
CA ILE A 113 6.69 1.79 16.86
C ILE A 113 6.02 0.78 17.77
N GLY A 114 6.12 -0.51 17.45
CA GLY A 114 5.53 -1.59 18.26
C GLY A 114 6.48 -2.10 19.34
N CYS A 115 7.64 -2.61 18.94
CA CYS A 115 8.60 -3.22 19.87
C CYS A 115 9.79 -2.33 20.26
N HIS A 116 9.90 -1.14 19.63
CA HIS A 116 10.93 -0.13 19.88
C HIS A 116 12.37 -0.54 19.51
N VAL A 117 12.53 -1.63 18.79
CA VAL A 117 13.83 -2.09 18.32
C VAL A 117 14.30 -1.20 17.16
N GLY A 118 15.59 -0.87 17.16
CA GLY A 118 16.21 -0.18 16.02
C GLY A 118 16.28 -1.10 14.81
N LEU A 119 15.78 -0.65 13.68
CA LEU A 119 15.70 -1.41 12.44
C LEU A 119 16.53 -0.77 11.34
N GLU A 120 17.25 -1.61 10.61
CA GLU A 120 17.84 -1.24 9.32
C GLU A 120 16.91 -1.73 8.21
N VAL A 121 16.51 -0.83 7.32
CA VAL A 121 15.58 -1.15 6.25
C VAL A 121 16.38 -1.67 5.04
N ARG A 122 16.06 -2.88 4.60
CA ARG A 122 16.69 -3.49 3.44
C ARG A 122 16.29 -2.76 2.16
N THR A 123 17.16 -2.77 1.18
CA THR A 123 16.93 -2.08 -0.10
C THR A 123 15.96 -2.81 -1.01
N HIS A 124 15.77 -4.12 -0.79
CA HIS A 124 14.87 -4.93 -1.60
C HIS A 124 13.45 -4.94 -1.03
N PHE A 125 12.50 -4.65 -1.89
CA PHE A 125 11.09 -4.72 -1.54
C PHE A 125 10.61 -6.19 -1.59
N SER A 126 9.89 -6.62 -0.55
CA SER A 126 9.29 -7.94 -0.52
C SER A 126 7.84 -7.88 -1.02
N ARG A 127 7.58 -8.45 -2.18
CA ARG A 127 6.22 -8.51 -2.73
C ARG A 127 5.31 -9.36 -1.87
N ARG A 128 5.86 -10.38 -1.24
CA ARG A 128 5.10 -11.25 -0.34
C ARG A 128 4.58 -10.50 0.87
N LEU A 129 5.42 -9.63 1.45
CA LEU A 129 5.04 -8.83 2.62
C LEU A 129 4.30 -7.54 2.25
N GLY A 130 4.44 -7.08 1.00
CA GLY A 130 3.98 -5.75 0.60
C GLY A 130 4.75 -4.65 1.31
N ALA A 131 6.01 -4.91 1.68
CA ALA A 131 6.80 -4.01 2.51
C ALA A 131 8.30 -4.27 2.35
N TYR A 132 9.10 -3.29 2.77
CA TYR A 132 10.54 -3.48 2.93
C TYR A 132 10.80 -4.17 4.25
N LEU A 133 11.78 -5.07 4.28
CA LEU A 133 12.14 -5.79 5.51
C LEU A 133 13.00 -4.87 6.38
N GLY A 134 12.57 -4.64 7.63
CA GLY A 134 13.36 -4.00 8.67
C GLY A 134 13.97 -5.05 9.57
N VAL A 135 15.29 -5.12 9.64
CA VAL A 135 16.02 -6.07 10.48
C VAL A 135 16.65 -5.34 11.65
N CYS A 136 16.76 -6.03 12.78
CA CYS A 136 17.36 -5.47 13.98
C CYS A 136 18.82 -5.05 13.71
N ILE A 137 19.15 -3.78 14.02
CA ILE A 137 20.49 -3.24 13.82
C ILE A 137 21.50 -3.99 14.69
N ASN A 138 21.11 -4.29 15.91
CA ASN A 138 21.98 -5.00 16.87
C ASN A 138 21.20 -6.18 17.47
N PRO A 139 21.24 -7.37 16.85
CA PRO A 139 20.49 -8.52 17.35
C PRO A 139 20.90 -8.99 18.72
N ASP A 140 22.16 -8.76 19.14
CA ASP A 140 22.64 -9.12 20.48
C ASP A 140 22.14 -8.15 21.55
N GLN A 141 21.87 -6.89 21.17
CA GLN A 141 21.35 -5.85 22.06
C GLN A 141 20.26 -5.05 21.30
N PRO A 142 19.08 -5.65 21.10
CA PRO A 142 18.07 -5.04 20.23
C PRO A 142 17.58 -3.67 20.70
N TYR A 143 17.69 -3.35 21.98
CA TYR A 143 17.24 -2.08 22.54
C TYR A 143 18.37 -1.09 22.81
N ALA A 144 19.58 -1.35 22.30
CA ALA A 144 20.73 -0.48 22.56
C ALA A 144 20.53 0.93 22.01
N ALA A 145 19.78 1.09 20.93
CA ALA A 145 19.50 2.39 20.30
C ALA A 145 18.63 3.32 21.19
N PHE A 146 17.99 2.77 22.25
CA PHE A 146 17.15 3.52 23.16
C PHE A 146 17.85 3.92 24.46
N GLN A 147 19.09 3.57 24.63
CA GLN A 147 19.82 3.97 25.82
C GLN A 147 20.23 5.45 25.69
N PRO A 148 19.90 6.31 26.68
CA PRO A 148 20.27 7.72 26.68
C PRO A 148 21.78 7.92 26.75
#